data_6679ab2d05a84b8111f834eb7cf1ea4c
#
_entry.id   6679ab2d05a84b8111f834eb7cf1ea4c
#
_cell.length_a   1.000
_cell.length_b   1.000
_cell.length_c   1.000
_cell.angle_alpha   90.00
_cell.angle_beta   90.00
_cell.angle_gamma   90.00
#
_symmetry.space_group_name_H-M   'P 1'
#
loop_
_entity.id
_entity.type
_entity.pdbx_description
1 polymer ?
#
loop_
_entity_poly.entity_id
_entity_poly.type
_entity_poly.pdbx_seq_one_letter_code
_entity_poly.pdbx_strand_id
1 'polypeptide(L)'
;DKKLQAVVTVGDDIRFSFTHDGTEVLAASPISMTLQNGVVLGAGPKVSKVLKAAVDKVIPSPFYKKTEVQDIYNEMTLSFRGNYGLVFRMYNDGLAYRFTTKMKNDIVVVDEEADYTFSSDHMAFAPYVNSKKATFEEQFMNSFEQPYVHEPITKLNSKRLMILPLLVELDGGKKLCITEADLEDYPGMFLNNSTDKPVLKPIFASYPKVKKQGGHNNLQMLVEEREDY
;
A
#
# COMPACT_ATOMS: atom_id res chain seq x y z
N ASP A 1 12.80 -17.49 -7.60
CA ASP A 1 13.80 -18.18 -6.80
C ASP A 1 13.17 -18.53 -5.43
N LYS A 2 13.89 -19.24 -4.57
CA LYS A 2 13.35 -19.70 -3.27
C LYS A 2 13.75 -18.77 -2.11
N LYS A 3 14.26 -17.60 -2.38
CA LYS A 3 14.81 -16.70 -1.37
C LYS A 3 13.73 -15.84 -0.70
N LEU A 4 12.71 -15.45 -1.46
CA LEU A 4 11.58 -14.69 -0.94
C LEU A 4 10.49 -15.63 -0.45
N GLN A 5 9.95 -15.34 0.72
CA GLN A 5 8.85 -16.10 1.31
C GLN A 5 7.86 -15.14 1.98
N ALA A 6 6.59 -15.25 1.62
CA ALA A 6 5.49 -14.58 2.32
C ALA A 6 4.64 -15.61 3.07
N VAL A 7 4.22 -15.24 4.26
CA VAL A 7 3.27 -16.01 5.06
C VAL A 7 2.03 -15.15 5.28
N VAL A 8 0.86 -15.68 4.93
CA VAL A 8 -0.42 -15.04 5.20
C VAL A 8 -1.10 -15.81 6.33
N THR A 9 -1.33 -15.12 7.44
CA THR A 9 -2.01 -15.65 8.61
C THR A 9 -3.45 -15.17 8.61
N VAL A 10 -4.38 -16.10 8.78
CA VAL A 10 -5.83 -15.85 8.85
C VAL A 10 -6.33 -16.32 10.20
N GLY A 11 -6.69 -15.35 11.06
CA GLY A 11 -7.20 -15.56 12.41
C GLY A 11 -8.43 -14.68 12.67
N ASP A 12 -8.38 -13.85 13.70
CA ASP A 12 -9.38 -12.81 13.94
C ASP A 12 -9.27 -11.66 12.92
N ASP A 13 -8.07 -11.47 12.38
CA ASP A 13 -7.74 -10.57 11.28
C ASP A 13 -6.93 -11.32 10.19
N ILE A 14 -6.54 -10.59 9.14
CA ILE A 14 -5.62 -11.08 8.12
C ILE A 14 -4.31 -10.32 8.29
N ARG A 15 -3.21 -11.08 8.38
CA ARG A 15 -1.85 -10.52 8.44
C ARG A 15 -0.96 -11.18 7.41
N PHE A 16 0.02 -10.45 6.94
CA PHE A 16 1.10 -11.02 6.13
C PHE A 16 2.47 -10.63 6.69
N SER A 17 3.43 -11.50 6.50
CA SER A 17 4.84 -11.25 6.79
C SER A 17 5.68 -11.66 5.60
N PHE A 18 6.90 -11.15 5.54
CA PHE A 18 7.75 -11.30 4.38
C PHE A 18 9.21 -11.49 4.79
N THR A 19 9.87 -12.52 4.27
CA THR A 19 11.28 -12.82 4.54
C THR A 19 12.09 -12.95 3.25
N HIS A 20 13.37 -12.64 3.33
CA HIS A 20 14.34 -12.85 2.25
C HIS A 20 15.57 -13.58 2.80
N ASP A 21 15.87 -14.77 2.25
CA ASP A 21 16.94 -15.65 2.74
C ASP A 21 16.83 -15.91 4.26
N GLY A 22 15.62 -16.15 4.75
CA GLY A 22 15.35 -16.39 6.17
C GLY A 22 15.45 -15.16 7.09
N THR A 23 15.84 -14.00 6.56
CA THR A 23 15.83 -12.72 7.30
C THR A 23 14.46 -12.08 7.16
N GLU A 24 13.86 -11.63 8.26
CA GLU A 24 12.62 -10.86 8.23
C GLU A 24 12.83 -9.54 7.48
N VAL A 25 11.94 -9.26 6.54
CA VAL A 25 11.86 -8.00 5.79
C VAL A 25 10.68 -7.18 6.30
N LEU A 26 9.58 -7.85 6.60
CA LEU A 26 8.38 -7.27 7.16
C LEU A 26 7.78 -8.23 8.19
N ALA A 27 7.53 -7.74 9.38
CA ALA A 27 6.84 -8.48 10.43
C ALA A 27 5.34 -8.63 10.11
N ALA A 28 4.62 -9.40 10.92
CA ALA A 28 3.19 -9.65 10.71
C ALA A 28 2.37 -8.34 10.70
N SER A 29 2.02 -7.91 9.51
CA SER A 29 1.36 -6.63 9.18
C SER A 29 -0.11 -6.86 8.86
N PRO A 30 -1.05 -6.18 9.52
CA PRO A 30 -2.47 -6.35 9.29
C PRO A 30 -2.90 -5.69 7.96
N ILE A 31 -3.90 -6.31 7.33
CA ILE A 31 -4.57 -5.77 6.15
C ILE A 31 -6.08 -5.96 6.27
N SER A 32 -6.83 -4.90 6.05
CA SER A 32 -8.30 -4.92 6.02
C SER A 32 -8.84 -3.78 5.17
N MET A 33 -10.11 -3.85 4.82
CA MET A 33 -10.79 -2.79 4.07
C MET A 33 -12.16 -2.56 4.68
N THR A 34 -12.44 -1.34 5.09
CA THR A 34 -13.71 -0.92 5.68
C THR A 34 -14.63 -0.34 4.62
N LEU A 35 -15.85 -0.87 4.55
CA LEU A 35 -16.87 -0.39 3.62
C LEU A 35 -17.82 0.58 4.31
N GLN A 36 -18.45 1.46 3.54
CA GLN A 36 -19.39 2.50 4.01
C GLN A 36 -20.57 1.91 4.81
N ASN A 37 -20.99 0.69 4.51
CA ASN A 37 -22.05 -0.01 5.25
C ASN A 37 -21.58 -0.63 6.57
N GLY A 38 -20.35 -0.37 7.01
CA GLY A 38 -19.75 -0.88 8.24
C GLY A 38 -19.18 -2.29 8.15
N VAL A 39 -19.21 -2.93 7.01
CA VAL A 39 -18.55 -4.23 6.80
C VAL A 39 -17.05 -4.02 6.72
N VAL A 40 -16.28 -4.83 7.45
CA VAL A 40 -14.81 -4.83 7.37
C VAL A 40 -14.36 -6.13 6.72
N LEU A 41 -13.84 -6.03 5.51
CA LEU A 41 -13.23 -7.14 4.79
C LEU A 41 -11.87 -7.44 5.45
N GLY A 42 -11.74 -8.61 6.03
CA GLY A 42 -10.57 -9.00 6.83
C GLY A 42 -10.83 -9.15 8.32
N ALA A 43 -11.98 -8.71 8.84
CA ALA A 43 -12.40 -8.96 10.22
C ALA A 43 -13.13 -10.32 10.35
N GLY A 44 -12.66 -11.18 11.24
CA GLY A 44 -13.19 -12.52 11.44
C GLY A 44 -13.27 -13.36 10.16
N PRO A 45 -12.24 -13.36 9.30
CA PRO A 45 -12.29 -13.89 7.95
C PRO A 45 -12.49 -15.40 7.96
N LYS A 46 -13.34 -15.91 7.06
CA LYS A 46 -13.59 -17.35 6.89
C LYS A 46 -13.14 -17.77 5.49
N VAL A 47 -11.97 -18.40 5.40
CA VAL A 47 -11.44 -18.91 4.13
C VAL A 47 -12.39 -19.96 3.57
N SER A 48 -12.79 -19.81 2.32
CA SER A 48 -13.62 -20.77 1.58
C SER A 48 -12.83 -21.53 0.53
N LYS A 49 -11.80 -20.91 -0.05
CA LYS A 49 -10.95 -21.52 -1.07
C LYS A 49 -9.57 -20.91 -1.10
N VAL A 50 -8.56 -21.72 -1.35
CA VAL A 50 -7.19 -21.29 -1.64
C VAL A 50 -6.80 -21.87 -3.00
N LEU A 51 -6.33 -21.00 -3.89
CA LEU A 51 -5.75 -21.38 -5.17
C LEU A 51 -4.30 -20.92 -5.22
N LYS A 52 -3.45 -21.74 -5.85
CA LYS A 52 -2.06 -21.40 -6.13
C LYS A 52 -1.80 -21.62 -7.63
N ALA A 53 -1.06 -20.70 -8.22
CA ALA A 53 -0.65 -20.76 -9.61
C ALA A 53 0.81 -20.27 -9.75
N ALA A 54 1.47 -20.70 -10.80
CA ALA A 54 2.74 -20.13 -11.24
C ALA A 54 2.52 -19.55 -12.64
N VAL A 55 3.04 -18.35 -12.86
CA VAL A 55 2.95 -17.63 -14.13
C VAL A 55 4.35 -17.36 -14.63
N ASP A 56 4.58 -17.67 -15.91
CA ASP A 56 5.79 -17.35 -16.65
C ASP A 56 5.35 -16.95 -18.06
N LYS A 57 5.35 -15.65 -18.32
CA LYS A 57 4.92 -15.10 -19.61
C LYS A 57 5.70 -13.85 -19.94
N VAL A 58 5.68 -13.48 -21.22
CA VAL A 58 6.22 -12.23 -21.72
C VAL A 58 5.07 -11.25 -21.97
N ILE A 59 5.21 -10.02 -21.49
CA ILE A 59 4.25 -8.93 -21.72
C ILE A 59 4.88 -7.95 -22.70
N PRO A 60 4.23 -7.63 -23.82
CA PRO A 60 4.67 -6.56 -24.71
C PRO A 60 4.53 -5.20 -24.00
N SER A 61 5.57 -4.39 -24.05
CA SER A 61 5.62 -3.10 -23.37
C SER A 61 6.10 -1.99 -24.33
N PRO A 62 5.26 -1.56 -25.27
CA PRO A 62 5.66 -0.67 -26.38
C PRO A 62 6.08 0.74 -25.92
N PHE A 63 5.67 1.18 -24.73
CA PHE A 63 5.95 2.52 -24.20
C PHE A 63 7.05 2.55 -23.12
N TYR A 64 7.65 1.41 -22.81
CA TYR A 64 8.73 1.32 -21.86
C TYR A 64 10.08 1.16 -22.57
N LYS A 65 11.18 1.43 -21.87
CA LYS A 65 12.54 1.26 -22.40
C LYS A 65 12.92 -0.19 -22.79
N LYS A 66 12.10 -1.16 -22.46
CA LYS A 66 12.16 -2.55 -22.95
C LYS A 66 10.87 -2.83 -23.71
N THR A 67 10.97 -3.40 -24.89
CA THR A 67 9.83 -3.78 -25.73
C THR A 67 9.03 -4.96 -25.15
N GLU A 68 9.69 -5.75 -24.32
CA GLU A 68 9.12 -6.94 -23.67
C GLU A 68 9.55 -6.97 -22.20
N VAL A 69 8.64 -7.32 -21.33
CA VAL A 69 8.87 -7.54 -19.89
C VAL A 69 8.50 -8.96 -19.52
N GLN A 70 9.40 -9.64 -18.84
CA GLN A 70 9.13 -10.97 -18.32
C GLN A 70 8.30 -10.86 -17.04
N ASP A 71 7.12 -11.49 -17.04
CA ASP A 71 6.17 -11.50 -15.93
C ASP A 71 6.16 -12.90 -15.30
N ILE A 72 7.05 -13.09 -14.32
CA ILE A 72 7.27 -14.38 -13.64
C ILE A 72 6.94 -14.20 -12.15
N TYR A 73 5.91 -14.92 -11.69
CA TYR A 73 5.51 -14.92 -10.29
C TYR A 73 4.79 -16.18 -9.88
N ASN A 74 4.75 -16.44 -8.57
CA ASN A 74 3.81 -17.36 -7.95
C ASN A 74 2.63 -16.55 -7.39
N GLU A 75 1.41 -17.04 -7.66
CA GLU A 75 0.19 -16.41 -7.19
C GLU A 75 -0.52 -17.28 -6.17
N MET A 76 -1.03 -16.65 -5.12
CA MET A 76 -1.95 -17.26 -4.17
C MET A 76 -3.22 -16.42 -4.09
N THR A 77 -4.35 -17.03 -4.42
CA THR A 77 -5.67 -16.43 -4.28
C THR A 77 -6.39 -17.05 -3.10
N LEU A 78 -6.74 -16.23 -2.13
CA LEU A 78 -7.61 -16.56 -0.99
C LEU A 78 -9.02 -16.05 -1.28
N SER A 79 -10.01 -16.93 -1.22
CA SER A 79 -11.43 -16.55 -1.28
C SER A 79 -12.04 -16.69 0.11
N PHE A 80 -12.84 -15.72 0.51
CA PHE A 80 -13.49 -15.69 1.81
C PHE A 80 -15.02 -15.76 1.67
N ARG A 81 -15.70 -16.16 2.75
CA ARG A 81 -17.15 -15.96 2.86
C ARG A 81 -17.41 -14.45 2.89
N GLY A 82 -18.52 -14.01 2.28
CA GLY A 82 -18.82 -12.58 2.10
C GLY A 82 -18.44 -12.05 0.72
N ASN A 83 -18.09 -12.96 -0.23
CA ASN A 83 -17.83 -12.63 -1.64
C ASN A 83 -16.66 -11.66 -1.86
N TYR A 84 -15.60 -11.80 -1.09
CA TYR A 84 -14.34 -11.09 -1.29
C TYR A 84 -13.15 -12.04 -1.28
N GLY A 85 -12.02 -11.57 -1.68
CA GLY A 85 -10.78 -12.33 -1.70
C GLY A 85 -9.54 -11.44 -1.62
N LEU A 86 -8.40 -12.09 -1.51
CA LEU A 86 -7.07 -11.49 -1.60
C LEU A 86 -6.25 -12.27 -2.61
N VAL A 87 -5.54 -11.54 -3.45
CA VAL A 87 -4.56 -12.10 -4.38
C VAL A 87 -3.19 -11.62 -3.97
N PHE A 88 -2.27 -12.54 -3.73
CA PHE A 88 -0.86 -12.28 -3.48
C PHE A 88 -0.04 -12.77 -4.67
N ARG A 89 0.88 -11.95 -5.15
CA ARG A 89 1.87 -12.30 -6.18
C ARG A 89 3.27 -12.15 -5.63
N MET A 90 4.02 -13.23 -5.69
CA MET A 90 5.41 -13.28 -5.27
C MET A 90 6.31 -13.33 -6.49
N TYR A 91 7.04 -12.27 -6.72
CA TYR A 91 8.11 -12.15 -7.71
C TYR A 91 9.46 -12.54 -7.09
N ASN A 92 10.52 -12.57 -7.89
CA ASN A 92 11.87 -12.82 -7.38
C ASN A 92 12.45 -11.65 -6.55
N ASP A 93 11.88 -10.48 -6.67
CA ASP A 93 12.34 -9.22 -6.08
C ASP A 93 11.26 -8.49 -5.26
N GLY A 94 10.06 -9.05 -5.14
CA GLY A 94 9.00 -8.37 -4.41
C GLY A 94 7.72 -9.19 -4.19
N LEU A 95 6.85 -8.61 -3.37
CA LEU A 95 5.51 -9.09 -3.08
C LEU A 95 4.51 -8.00 -3.42
N ALA A 96 3.44 -8.37 -4.11
CA ALA A 96 2.28 -7.52 -4.30
C ALA A 96 1.01 -8.21 -3.80
N TYR A 97 0.04 -7.43 -3.32
CA TYR A 97 -1.29 -7.96 -3.01
C TYR A 97 -2.37 -6.97 -3.42
N ARG A 98 -3.60 -7.48 -3.56
CA ARG A 98 -4.81 -6.67 -3.70
C ARG A 98 -6.04 -7.39 -3.17
N PHE A 99 -7.04 -6.62 -2.72
CA PHE A 99 -8.38 -7.11 -2.49
C PHE A 99 -9.11 -7.35 -3.83
N THR A 100 -10.02 -8.29 -3.82
CA THR A 100 -10.95 -8.56 -4.92
C THR A 100 -12.35 -8.79 -4.36
N THR A 101 -13.38 -8.40 -5.10
CA THR A 101 -14.76 -8.64 -4.69
C THR A 101 -15.56 -9.34 -5.79
N LYS A 102 -16.57 -10.09 -5.38
CA LYS A 102 -17.61 -10.68 -6.22
C LYS A 102 -19.01 -10.26 -5.71
N MET A 103 -19.08 -9.10 -5.10
CA MET A 103 -20.32 -8.51 -4.63
C MET A 103 -21.17 -8.09 -5.84
N LYS A 104 -22.50 -8.16 -5.69
CA LYS A 104 -23.42 -7.85 -6.80
C LYS A 104 -23.51 -6.36 -7.11
N ASN A 105 -23.34 -5.55 -6.08
CA ASN A 105 -23.41 -4.09 -6.17
C ASN A 105 -21.99 -3.51 -6.03
N ASP A 106 -21.83 -2.30 -6.50
CA ASP A 106 -20.65 -1.50 -6.23
C ASP A 106 -20.45 -1.36 -4.73
N ILE A 107 -19.21 -1.26 -4.31
CA ILE A 107 -18.83 -1.03 -2.93
C ILE A 107 -18.24 0.36 -2.81
N VAL A 108 -18.44 0.98 -1.67
CA VAL A 108 -17.79 2.23 -1.31
C VAL A 108 -16.83 1.94 -0.15
N VAL A 109 -15.56 2.20 -0.36
CA VAL A 109 -14.51 2.02 0.64
C VAL A 109 -14.35 3.33 1.41
N VAL A 110 -14.29 3.23 2.74
CA VAL A 110 -14.10 4.39 3.62
C VAL A 110 -12.74 4.38 4.32
N ASP A 111 -12.10 3.22 4.40
CA ASP A 111 -10.77 3.08 4.99
C ASP A 111 -10.10 1.77 4.57
N GLU A 112 -8.78 1.78 4.47
CA GLU A 112 -7.96 0.59 4.24
C GLU A 112 -6.81 0.53 5.24
N GLU A 113 -6.72 -0.58 5.97
CA GLU A 113 -5.55 -0.90 6.78
C GLU A 113 -4.56 -1.68 5.93
N ALA A 114 -3.39 -1.12 5.73
CA ALA A 114 -2.27 -1.72 5.01
C ALA A 114 -0.97 -1.37 5.72
N ASP A 115 -0.87 -1.77 6.98
CA ASP A 115 0.27 -1.43 7.83
C ASP A 115 1.55 -2.16 7.35
N TYR A 116 2.68 -1.50 7.51
CA TYR A 116 4.02 -2.07 7.32
C TYR A 116 4.73 -2.09 8.67
N THR A 117 4.73 -3.24 9.32
CA THR A 117 5.31 -3.44 10.65
C THR A 117 6.73 -4.00 10.56
N PHE A 118 7.64 -3.44 11.31
CA PHE A 118 9.02 -3.91 11.40
C PHE A 118 9.31 -4.37 12.83
N SER A 119 10.15 -5.40 12.98
CA SER A 119 10.58 -5.90 14.29
C SER A 119 11.66 -5.03 14.93
N SER A 120 12.33 -4.21 14.14
CA SER A 120 13.37 -3.27 14.58
C SER A 120 13.13 -1.88 14.02
N ASP A 121 13.70 -0.87 14.66
CA ASP A 121 13.61 0.52 14.21
C ASP A 121 14.65 0.80 13.11
N HIS A 122 14.24 0.58 11.88
CA HIS A 122 15.08 0.76 10.70
C HIS A 122 15.12 2.23 10.24
N MET A 123 16.21 2.58 9.56
CA MET A 123 16.32 3.87 8.88
C MET A 123 15.43 3.88 7.63
N ALA A 124 14.76 4.98 7.39
CA ALA A 124 13.93 5.19 6.21
C ALA A 124 14.31 6.47 5.47
N PHE A 125 14.27 6.40 4.13
CA PHE A 125 14.31 7.59 3.28
C PHE A 125 12.88 8.07 3.08
N ALA A 126 12.46 9.07 3.86
CA ALA A 126 11.11 9.58 3.92
C ALA A 126 10.90 10.75 2.95
N PRO A 127 10.09 10.57 1.90
CA PRO A 127 9.75 11.62 0.94
C PRO A 127 8.56 12.42 1.43
N TYR A 128 8.75 13.34 2.35
CA TYR A 128 7.67 14.19 2.86
C TYR A 128 7.08 15.08 1.78
N VAL A 129 5.77 15.25 1.83
CA VAL A 129 5.09 16.28 1.03
C VAL A 129 5.61 17.68 1.39
N ASN A 130 5.63 18.59 0.42
CA ASN A 130 6.04 19.98 0.64
C ASN A 130 4.91 20.83 1.26
N SER A 131 4.22 20.29 2.26
CA SER A 131 3.19 20.99 2.99
C SER A 131 3.46 20.96 4.49
N LYS A 132 3.34 22.11 5.13
CA LYS A 132 3.46 22.27 6.59
C LYS A 132 2.12 22.54 7.25
N LYS A 133 1.03 22.26 6.55
CA LYS A 133 -0.33 22.43 7.07
C LYS A 133 -0.62 21.46 8.20
N ALA A 134 -1.60 21.79 9.05
CA ALA A 134 -1.79 21.11 10.32
C ALA A 134 -2.45 19.74 10.19
N THR A 135 -3.33 19.55 9.20
CA THR A 135 -4.08 18.31 9.01
C THR A 135 -3.63 17.55 7.76
N PHE A 136 -3.84 16.26 7.72
CA PHE A 136 -3.55 15.44 6.52
C PHE A 136 -4.43 15.87 5.34
N GLU A 137 -5.71 16.19 5.59
CA GLU A 137 -6.62 16.67 4.56
C GLU A 137 -6.06 17.90 3.82
N GLU A 138 -5.52 18.84 4.56
CA GLU A 138 -4.88 20.02 3.98
C GLU A 138 -3.57 19.72 3.25
N GLN A 139 -2.92 18.59 3.56
CA GLN A 139 -1.66 18.15 2.96
C GLN A 139 -1.87 17.35 1.67
N PHE A 140 -3.06 16.80 1.40
CA PHE A 140 -3.31 16.02 0.17
C PHE A 140 -3.07 16.83 -1.10
N MET A 141 -3.21 18.15 -1.04
CA MET A 141 -2.86 19.03 -2.14
C MET A 141 -1.48 19.65 -1.91
N ASN A 142 -0.47 19.13 -2.55
CA ASN A 142 0.92 19.49 -2.31
C ASN A 142 1.82 19.28 -3.53
N SER A 143 3.11 19.60 -3.37
CA SER A 143 4.18 19.19 -4.27
C SER A 143 5.19 18.28 -3.55
N PHE A 144 6.01 17.56 -4.32
CA PHE A 144 6.94 16.54 -3.81
C PHE A 144 8.42 16.94 -3.96
N GLU A 145 8.68 18.15 -4.40
CA GLU A 145 10.01 18.66 -4.71
C GLU A 145 10.79 19.01 -3.43
N GLN A 146 11.03 18.00 -2.61
CA GLN A 146 11.77 18.11 -1.36
C GLN A 146 12.87 17.05 -1.27
N PRO A 147 14.01 17.33 -0.64
CA PRO A 147 14.98 16.31 -0.27
C PRO A 147 14.34 15.25 0.64
N TYR A 148 14.75 14.01 0.47
CA TYR A 148 14.39 12.93 1.39
C TYR A 148 15.00 13.18 2.77
N VAL A 149 14.24 12.89 3.81
CA VAL A 149 14.75 12.83 5.18
C VAL A 149 15.19 11.39 5.46
N HIS A 150 16.35 11.21 6.08
CA HIS A 150 16.89 9.91 6.43
C HIS A 150 16.94 9.78 7.94
N GLU A 151 15.94 9.13 8.52
CA GLU A 151 15.72 9.00 9.96
C GLU A 151 15.18 7.62 10.32
N PRO A 152 15.30 7.17 11.59
CA PRO A 152 14.62 5.98 12.09
C PRO A 152 13.11 6.13 11.94
N ILE A 153 12.41 5.02 11.65
CA ILE A 153 10.96 5.02 11.46
C ILE A 153 10.23 5.63 12.66
N THR A 154 10.68 5.33 13.89
CA THR A 154 10.06 5.88 15.12
C THR A 154 10.29 7.37 15.31
N LYS A 155 11.18 8.00 14.54
CA LYS A 155 11.49 9.43 14.59
C LYS A 155 10.87 10.22 13.45
N LEU A 156 10.20 9.55 12.52
CA LEU A 156 9.51 10.21 11.43
C LEU A 156 8.40 11.15 11.95
N ASN A 157 8.20 12.24 11.25
CA ASN A 157 7.24 13.27 11.68
C ASN A 157 5.80 12.77 11.54
N SER A 158 5.16 12.48 12.67
CA SER A 158 3.78 11.97 12.75
C SER A 158 2.69 12.91 12.24
N LYS A 159 3.02 14.16 11.94
CA LYS A 159 2.08 15.18 11.42
C LYS A 159 2.25 15.46 9.94
N ARG A 160 3.13 14.73 9.26
CA ARG A 160 3.40 14.94 7.83
C ARG A 160 3.15 13.67 7.04
N LEU A 161 2.55 13.84 5.88
CA LEU A 161 2.41 12.77 4.90
C LEU A 161 3.73 12.51 4.19
N MET A 162 3.98 11.26 3.88
CA MET A 162 5.05 10.79 3.01
C MET A 162 4.44 10.18 1.75
N ILE A 163 4.99 10.52 0.60
CA ILE A 163 4.60 9.91 -0.67
C ILE A 163 5.30 8.57 -0.89
N LEU A 164 4.92 7.87 -1.94
CA LEU A 164 5.61 6.70 -2.45
C LEU A 164 6.44 7.05 -3.71
N PRO A 165 7.51 6.31 -3.98
CA PRO A 165 8.04 5.18 -3.22
C PRO A 165 8.79 5.60 -1.94
N LEU A 166 8.69 4.80 -0.87
CA LEU A 166 9.44 4.96 0.37
C LEU A 166 10.44 3.80 0.51
N LEU A 167 11.67 4.12 0.86
CA LEU A 167 12.74 3.13 1.01
C LEU A 167 13.11 2.95 2.47
N VAL A 168 13.17 1.70 2.93
CA VAL A 168 13.62 1.31 4.28
C VAL A 168 14.92 0.53 4.17
N GLU A 169 15.90 0.88 5.00
CA GLU A 169 17.17 0.16 5.12
C GLU A 169 17.04 -0.93 6.17
N LEU A 170 17.17 -2.17 5.73
CA LEU A 170 17.11 -3.33 6.59
C LEU A 170 18.50 -3.82 6.98
N ASP A 171 18.56 -4.69 7.97
CA ASP A 171 19.79 -5.33 8.39
C ASP A 171 20.46 -6.12 7.25
N GLY A 172 21.78 -6.25 7.34
CA GLY A 172 22.56 -6.95 6.32
C GLY A 172 22.65 -6.24 4.97
N GLY A 173 22.40 -4.92 4.93
CA GLY A 173 22.48 -4.10 3.72
C GLY A 173 21.30 -4.29 2.75
N LYS A 174 20.25 -4.99 3.15
CA LYS A 174 19.04 -5.14 2.37
C LYS A 174 18.24 -3.85 2.35
N LYS A 175 17.41 -3.69 1.31
CA LYS A 175 16.53 -2.53 1.15
C LYS A 175 15.13 -3.02 0.85
N LEU A 176 14.13 -2.40 1.49
CA LEU A 176 12.71 -2.57 1.15
C LEU A 176 12.20 -1.29 0.51
N CYS A 177 11.62 -1.39 -0.67
CA CYS A 177 10.90 -0.30 -1.31
C CYS A 177 9.40 -0.56 -1.20
N ILE A 178 8.67 0.37 -0.60
CA ILE A 178 7.20 0.36 -0.55
C ILE A 178 6.69 1.25 -1.67
N THR A 179 5.82 0.72 -2.50
CA THR A 179 5.24 1.42 -3.64
C THR A 179 3.86 0.83 -4.00
N GLU A 180 3.17 1.50 -4.89
CA GLU A 180 1.90 1.05 -5.47
C GLU A 180 2.07 0.75 -6.95
N ALA A 181 1.15 -0.02 -7.51
CA ALA A 181 1.05 -0.28 -8.93
C ALA A 181 -0.43 -0.51 -9.29
N ASP A 182 -0.77 -0.28 -10.55
CA ASP A 182 -2.09 -0.59 -11.10
C ASP A 182 -3.23 0.14 -10.38
N LEU A 183 -3.03 1.45 -10.16
CA LEU A 183 -4.03 2.34 -9.56
C LEU A 183 -5.07 2.71 -10.61
N GLU A 184 -6.17 1.97 -10.62
CA GLU A 184 -7.33 2.21 -11.47
C GLU A 184 -8.54 2.48 -10.57
N ASP A 185 -9.12 3.68 -10.66
CA ASP A 185 -10.26 4.11 -9.85
C ASP A 185 -10.06 3.87 -8.33
N TYR A 186 -8.85 4.16 -7.84
CA TYR A 186 -8.48 4.02 -6.44
C TYR A 186 -7.49 5.13 -6.02
N PRO A 187 -7.62 5.70 -4.82
CA PRO A 187 -6.73 6.78 -4.38
C PRO A 187 -5.31 6.28 -4.17
N GLY A 188 -4.34 7.13 -4.48
CA GLY A 188 -2.95 6.89 -4.14
C GLY A 188 -2.71 6.91 -2.64
N MET A 189 -1.82 6.02 -2.18
CA MET A 189 -1.47 5.87 -0.78
C MET A 189 -0.39 6.88 -0.37
N PHE A 190 -0.62 7.55 0.74
CA PHE A 190 0.41 8.18 1.54
C PHE A 190 0.80 7.29 2.70
N LEU A 191 1.98 7.49 3.26
CA LEU A 191 2.41 6.85 4.50
C LEU A 191 2.64 7.87 5.61
N ASN A 192 2.46 7.41 6.84
CA ASN A 192 2.77 8.16 8.04
C ASN A 192 3.22 7.21 9.17
N ASN A 193 3.97 7.70 10.13
CA ASN A 193 4.15 7.06 11.42
C ASN A 193 3.46 7.90 12.48
N SER A 194 2.21 7.57 12.80
CA SER A 194 1.44 8.18 13.89
C SER A 194 1.67 7.51 15.24
N THR A 195 2.61 6.58 15.32
CA THR A 195 2.96 5.82 16.53
C THR A 195 4.42 6.06 16.89
N ASP A 196 4.80 5.68 18.11
CA ASP A 196 6.20 5.60 18.55
C ASP A 196 6.85 4.24 18.26
N LYS A 197 6.17 3.41 17.44
CA LYS A 197 6.60 2.05 17.05
C LYS A 197 7.18 2.05 15.63
N PRO A 198 7.98 1.05 15.26
CA PRO A 198 8.48 0.91 13.90
C PRO A 198 7.39 0.37 12.95
N VAL A 199 6.39 1.20 12.69
CA VAL A 199 5.23 0.89 11.82
C VAL A 199 4.99 2.07 10.88
N LEU A 200 4.83 1.80 9.59
CA LEU A 200 4.33 2.76 8.63
C LEU A 200 2.86 2.45 8.35
N LYS A 201 2.00 3.46 8.45
CA LYS A 201 0.56 3.34 8.25
C LYS A 201 0.13 4.04 6.97
N PRO A 202 -0.78 3.44 6.20
CA PRO A 202 -1.34 4.09 5.03
C PRO A 202 -2.28 5.22 5.43
N ILE A 203 -2.36 6.20 4.55
CA ILE A 203 -3.37 7.26 4.59
C ILE A 203 -3.81 7.52 3.16
N PHE A 204 -5.10 7.38 2.92
CA PHE A 204 -5.72 7.57 1.61
C PHE A 204 -6.52 8.86 1.58
N ALA A 205 -6.36 9.62 0.50
CA ALA A 205 -7.20 10.77 0.25
C ALA A 205 -8.52 10.32 -0.38
N SER A 206 -9.65 10.58 0.25
CA SER A 206 -10.96 10.34 -0.37
C SER A 206 -11.08 11.04 -1.72
N TYR A 207 -11.94 10.56 -2.61
CA TYR A 207 -12.02 11.06 -3.98
C TYR A 207 -12.51 12.52 -4.06
N PRO A 208 -11.98 13.28 -5.01
CA PRO A 208 -12.50 14.62 -5.30
C PRO A 208 -13.94 14.56 -5.82
N LYS A 209 -14.89 15.07 -5.05
CA LYS A 209 -16.29 15.20 -5.43
C LYS A 209 -16.57 16.54 -6.11
N VAL A 210 -16.20 17.62 -5.46
CA VAL A 210 -16.35 18.98 -6.01
C VAL A 210 -14.98 19.54 -6.29
N LYS A 211 -14.78 20.01 -7.51
CA LYS A 211 -13.52 20.58 -7.99
C LYS A 211 -13.73 21.99 -8.48
N LYS A 212 -12.77 22.86 -8.23
CA LYS A 212 -12.76 24.25 -8.68
C LYS A 212 -11.43 24.60 -9.32
N GLN A 213 -11.48 25.29 -10.43
CA GLN A 213 -10.27 25.83 -11.03
C GLN A 213 -9.72 26.97 -10.15
N GLY A 214 -8.42 26.95 -9.91
CA GLY A 214 -7.77 27.93 -9.03
C GLY A 214 -6.26 27.71 -8.93
N GLY A 215 -5.70 28.05 -7.77
CA GLY A 215 -4.27 27.91 -7.51
C GLY A 215 -3.41 28.89 -8.29
N HIS A 216 -2.14 28.51 -8.52
CA HIS A 216 -1.17 29.36 -9.21
C HIS A 216 -1.61 29.64 -10.66
N ASN A 217 -1.76 30.90 -10.99
CA ASN A 217 -2.25 31.37 -12.32
C ASN A 217 -3.58 30.75 -12.77
N ASN A 218 -4.41 30.28 -11.83
CA ASN A 218 -5.68 29.61 -12.11
C ASN A 218 -5.54 28.35 -13.00
N LEU A 219 -4.41 27.67 -12.91
CA LEU A 219 -4.09 26.49 -13.72
C LEU A 219 -4.29 25.16 -12.98
N GLN A 220 -4.68 25.19 -11.72
CA GLN A 220 -4.85 24.01 -10.90
C GLN A 220 -6.33 23.69 -10.69
N MET A 221 -6.65 22.41 -10.54
CA MET A 221 -7.96 21.96 -10.07
C MET A 221 -7.87 21.71 -8.56
N LEU A 222 -8.43 22.62 -7.78
CA LEU A 222 -8.54 22.49 -6.33
C LEU A 222 -9.72 21.60 -5.96
N VAL A 223 -9.58 20.82 -4.89
CA VAL A 223 -10.67 20.00 -4.37
C VAL A 223 -11.40 20.77 -3.28
N GLU A 224 -12.69 21.00 -3.44
CA GLU A 224 -13.55 21.67 -2.45
C GLU A 224 -14.25 20.65 -1.54
N GLU A 225 -14.69 19.53 -2.09
CA GLU A 225 -15.32 18.44 -1.34
C GLU A 225 -14.75 17.10 -1.80
N ARG A 226 -14.71 16.17 -0.87
CA ARG A 226 -14.31 14.77 -1.11
C ARG A 226 -15.44 13.82 -0.76
N GLU A 227 -15.39 12.63 -1.33
CA GLU A 227 -16.27 11.51 -1.01
C GLU A 227 -15.45 10.23 -0.92
N ASP A 228 -15.96 9.22 -0.25
CA ASP A 228 -15.35 7.90 -0.12
C ASP A 228 -15.25 7.19 -1.50
N TYR A 229 -14.39 6.19 -1.62
CA TYR A 229 -13.97 5.52 -2.85
C TYR A 229 -14.24 4.01 -2.83
#